data_84c2ac973098732b3b5d9b47f9cd5651
#
_entry.id   84c2ac973098732b3b5d9b47f9cd5651
#
_cell.length_a   1.000
_cell.length_b   1.000
_cell.length_c   1.000
_cell.angle_alpha   90.00
_cell.angle_beta   90.00
_cell.angle_gamma   90.00
#
_symmetry.space_group_name_H-M   'P 1'
#
loop_
_entity.id
_entity.type
_entity.pdbx_description
1 polymer ?
#
loop_
_entity_poly.entity_id
_entity_poly.type
_entity_poly.pdbx_seq_one_letter_code
_entity_poly.pdbx_strand_id
1 'polypeptide(L)'
;MLSREDFYMIKQMRQQGAYIVDIATQVGCSERTVRRYLKYPEPPARKTRHKMAKLKPFMDYIDMRLAENVWNGEVILAEIKAMGYTGGRSMLRYYIQPKRKMRPSKKTVRFETQPGYQLQHDWGEVEAEVAGQRCRVNFAVNTLGFSRRFHVFAAPKQDAEHTYESLVRAFRYFGGSVKTVLVDNQKAAVLKNNNGKVVFNSGFLLLADHYGFLPRACRPRRARTKGKVERMVKYLKENFFVRYRRFDSFAHVNQLLEQWMADVADRRELRQFRQTPEQRFTQEQE
;
A
#
# COMPACT_ATOMS: atom_id res chain seq x y z
N MET A 1 31.36 7.01 -21.95
CA MET A 1 32.59 7.36 -21.22
C MET A 1 33.46 6.13 -21.33
N LEU A 2 34.69 6.27 -21.75
CA LEU A 2 35.63 5.15 -21.88
C LEU A 2 35.91 4.51 -20.52
N SER A 3 36.25 3.23 -20.52
CA SER A 3 36.65 2.48 -19.32
C SER A 3 38.02 2.92 -18.78
N ARG A 4 38.41 2.47 -17.61
CA ARG A 4 39.77 2.69 -17.11
C ARG A 4 40.81 1.99 -17.98
N GLU A 5 40.49 0.83 -18.47
CA GLU A 5 41.34 0.05 -19.37
C GLU A 5 41.58 0.78 -20.68
N ASP A 6 40.53 1.34 -21.32
CA ASP A 6 40.66 2.17 -22.52
C ASP A 6 41.55 3.39 -22.30
N PHE A 7 41.48 4.02 -21.10
CA PHE A 7 42.34 5.14 -20.78
C PHE A 7 43.82 4.76 -20.81
N TYR A 8 44.18 3.67 -20.14
CA TYR A 8 45.56 3.21 -20.11
C TYR A 8 46.01 2.72 -21.49
N MET A 9 45.16 2.06 -22.24
CA MET A 9 45.43 1.62 -23.62
C MET A 9 45.76 2.84 -24.51
N ILE A 10 44.96 3.91 -24.46
CA ILE A 10 45.23 5.15 -25.19
C ILE A 10 46.62 5.72 -24.83
N LYS A 11 46.98 5.75 -23.55
CA LYS A 11 48.29 6.26 -23.11
C LYS A 11 49.41 5.40 -23.61
N GLN A 12 49.32 4.09 -23.47
CA GLN A 12 50.34 3.10 -23.88
C GLN A 12 50.55 3.15 -25.40
N MET A 13 49.49 3.10 -26.21
CA MET A 13 49.61 3.16 -27.66
C MET A 13 50.26 4.46 -28.14
N ARG A 14 49.93 5.60 -27.49
CA ARG A 14 50.56 6.88 -27.81
C ARG A 14 52.04 6.91 -27.45
N GLN A 15 52.44 6.30 -26.32
CA GLN A 15 53.86 6.15 -25.94
C GLN A 15 54.65 5.28 -26.93
N GLN A 16 53.97 4.29 -27.52
CA GLN A 16 54.55 3.43 -28.55
C GLN A 16 54.58 4.09 -29.94
N GLY A 17 54.16 5.34 -30.08
CA GLY A 17 54.26 6.11 -31.32
C GLY A 17 53.04 6.01 -32.25
N ALA A 18 51.96 5.31 -31.86
CA ALA A 18 50.76 5.17 -32.68
C ALA A 18 50.11 6.52 -33.05
N TYR A 19 49.56 6.62 -34.24
CA TYR A 19 48.80 7.82 -34.67
C TYR A 19 47.45 7.88 -33.94
N ILE A 20 46.95 9.11 -33.75
CA ILE A 20 45.68 9.35 -33.03
C ILE A 20 44.51 8.73 -33.72
N VAL A 21 44.52 8.66 -35.05
CA VAL A 21 43.48 8.03 -35.89
C VAL A 21 43.42 6.51 -35.60
N ASP A 22 44.59 5.86 -35.54
CA ASP A 22 44.69 4.40 -35.31
C ASP A 22 44.21 4.05 -33.90
N ILE A 23 44.62 4.86 -32.90
CA ILE A 23 44.15 4.72 -31.49
C ILE A 23 42.63 4.89 -31.43
N ALA A 24 42.07 5.89 -32.12
CA ALA A 24 40.65 6.16 -32.15
C ALA A 24 39.84 4.98 -32.72
N THR A 25 40.36 4.39 -33.82
CA THR A 25 39.77 3.22 -34.47
C THR A 25 39.81 2.00 -33.57
N GLN A 26 40.95 1.73 -32.95
CA GLN A 26 41.14 0.54 -32.08
C GLN A 26 40.34 0.59 -30.79
N VAL A 27 40.21 1.78 -30.18
CA VAL A 27 39.42 2.00 -28.96
C VAL A 27 37.93 2.22 -29.25
N GLY A 28 37.53 2.40 -30.50
CA GLY A 28 36.16 2.62 -30.91
C GLY A 28 35.60 4.00 -30.46
N CYS A 29 36.43 5.04 -30.56
CA CYS A 29 36.03 6.38 -30.14
C CYS A 29 36.51 7.46 -31.15
N SER A 30 36.06 8.70 -31.00
CA SER A 30 36.50 9.78 -31.88
C SER A 30 37.94 10.27 -31.54
N GLU A 31 38.70 10.74 -32.54
CA GLU A 31 40.01 11.37 -32.34
C GLU A 31 39.99 12.52 -31.28
N ARG A 32 38.89 13.29 -31.26
CA ARG A 32 38.67 14.34 -30.26
C ARG A 32 38.64 13.76 -28.85
N THR A 33 38.08 12.57 -28.67
CA THR A 33 38.06 11.85 -27.40
C THR A 33 39.45 11.41 -27.02
N VAL A 34 40.23 10.83 -27.95
CA VAL A 34 41.63 10.44 -27.71
C VAL A 34 42.46 11.62 -27.27
N ARG A 35 42.45 12.77 -28.04
CA ARG A 35 43.18 13.99 -27.70
C ARG A 35 42.79 14.56 -26.32
N ARG A 36 41.50 14.46 -25.95
CA ARG A 36 41.03 14.89 -24.64
C ARG A 36 41.57 13.98 -23.51
N TYR A 37 41.53 12.66 -23.71
CA TYR A 37 41.98 11.70 -22.71
C TYR A 37 43.50 11.72 -22.52
N LEU A 38 44.26 12.01 -23.56
CA LEU A 38 45.72 12.20 -23.47
C LEU A 38 46.14 13.41 -22.58
N LYS A 39 45.27 14.41 -22.45
CA LYS A 39 45.51 15.57 -21.57
C LYS A 39 45.33 15.27 -20.10
N TYR A 40 44.64 14.21 -19.72
CA TYR A 40 44.44 13.87 -18.32
C TYR A 40 45.64 13.07 -17.77
N PRO A 41 46.17 13.40 -16.58
CA PRO A 41 47.22 12.64 -15.94
C PRO A 41 46.69 11.27 -15.48
N GLU A 42 45.45 11.21 -15.00
CA GLU A 42 44.75 10.01 -14.50
C GLU A 42 43.37 9.88 -15.16
N PRO A 43 42.77 8.66 -15.11
CA PRO A 43 41.42 8.46 -15.64
C PRO A 43 40.44 9.45 -15.01
N PRO A 44 39.70 10.23 -15.81
CA PRO A 44 38.78 11.23 -15.27
C PRO A 44 37.72 10.56 -14.43
N ALA A 45 37.55 11.02 -13.19
CA ALA A 45 36.50 10.55 -12.29
C ALA A 45 35.11 10.79 -12.91
N ARG A 46 34.25 9.79 -12.82
CA ARG A 46 32.83 9.97 -13.20
C ARG A 46 32.26 11.08 -12.33
N LYS A 47 31.82 12.19 -12.93
CA LYS A 47 31.03 13.20 -12.22
C LYS A 47 29.73 12.53 -11.78
N THR A 48 29.69 12.05 -10.55
CA THR A 48 28.46 11.58 -9.92
C THR A 48 27.57 12.79 -9.75
N ARG A 49 26.49 12.86 -10.54
CA ARG A 49 25.40 13.80 -10.23
C ARG A 49 24.98 13.53 -8.80
N HIS A 50 24.87 14.56 -7.95
CA HIS A 50 24.28 14.45 -6.63
C HIS A 50 22.82 14.01 -6.79
N LYS A 51 22.60 12.69 -6.86
CA LYS A 51 21.30 12.09 -7.15
C LYS A 51 20.22 12.48 -6.14
N MET A 52 20.59 12.94 -4.94
CA MET A 52 19.68 13.25 -3.85
C MET A 52 19.53 14.75 -3.53
N ALA A 53 20.07 15.67 -4.35
CA ALA A 53 20.04 17.10 -4.06
C ALA A 53 18.61 17.63 -3.77
N LYS A 54 17.62 17.21 -4.55
CA LYS A 54 16.21 17.58 -4.35
C LYS A 54 15.57 16.97 -3.10
N LEU A 55 16.07 15.82 -2.61
CA LEU A 55 15.54 15.14 -1.42
C LEU A 55 16.18 15.64 -0.13
N LYS A 56 17.40 16.19 -0.23
CA LYS A 56 18.22 16.61 0.93
C LYS A 56 17.45 17.48 1.94
N PRO A 57 16.69 18.51 1.53
CA PRO A 57 15.94 19.35 2.48
C PRO A 57 14.86 18.62 3.28
N PHE A 58 14.44 17.44 2.82
CA PHE A 58 13.35 16.67 3.41
C PHE A 58 13.83 15.43 4.18
N MET A 59 15.15 15.16 4.22
CA MET A 59 15.70 13.94 4.83
C MET A 59 15.41 13.87 6.33
N ASP A 60 15.55 14.96 7.06
CA ASP A 60 15.28 15.00 8.50
C ASP A 60 13.80 14.71 8.80
N TYR A 61 12.89 15.28 8.01
CA TYR A 61 11.47 14.97 8.09
C TYR A 61 11.17 13.49 7.78
N ILE A 62 11.78 12.95 6.73
CA ILE A 62 11.62 11.53 6.38
C ILE A 62 12.12 10.66 7.53
N ASP A 63 13.26 10.96 8.12
CA ASP A 63 13.84 10.19 9.22
C ASP A 63 12.98 10.28 10.49
N MET A 64 12.42 11.42 10.79
CA MET A 64 11.43 11.60 11.86
C MET A 64 10.22 10.68 11.63
N ARG A 65 9.65 10.67 10.41
CA ARG A 65 8.51 9.80 10.09
C ARG A 65 8.86 8.32 10.19
N LEU A 66 10.06 7.92 9.77
CA LEU A 66 10.55 6.54 9.93
C LEU A 66 10.71 6.15 11.40
N ALA A 67 11.18 7.07 12.25
CA ALA A 67 11.28 6.88 13.70
C ALA A 67 9.88 6.72 14.36
N GLU A 68 8.86 7.42 13.85
CA GLU A 68 7.45 7.23 14.20
C GLU A 68 6.83 5.94 13.65
N ASN A 69 7.65 5.05 13.09
CA ASN A 69 7.25 3.78 12.47
C ASN A 69 6.37 3.93 11.21
N VAL A 70 6.40 5.07 10.54
CA VAL A 70 5.74 5.32 9.26
C VAL A 70 6.65 4.89 8.12
N TRP A 71 6.47 3.66 7.62
CA TRP A 71 7.30 3.08 6.57
C TRP A 71 6.64 3.08 5.18
N ASN A 72 5.46 3.70 5.06
CA ASN A 72 4.75 3.79 3.80
C ASN A 72 5.31 4.92 2.94
N GLY A 73 6.06 4.57 1.90
CA GLY A 73 6.67 5.55 0.99
C GLY A 73 5.67 6.42 0.22
N GLU A 74 4.41 5.98 0.02
CA GLU A 74 3.39 6.81 -0.64
C GLU A 74 2.88 7.91 0.30
N VAL A 75 2.72 7.59 1.58
CA VAL A 75 2.33 8.56 2.60
C VAL A 75 3.41 9.62 2.74
N ILE A 76 4.67 9.19 2.95
CA ILE A 76 5.80 10.11 3.08
C ILE A 76 5.97 10.97 1.80
N LEU A 77 5.81 10.36 0.61
CA LEU A 77 5.88 11.10 -0.66
C LEU A 77 4.81 12.19 -0.75
N ALA A 78 3.58 11.88 -0.37
CA ALA A 78 2.49 12.86 -0.37
C ALA A 78 2.76 14.01 0.62
N GLU A 79 3.26 13.69 1.81
CA GLU A 79 3.62 14.68 2.84
C GLU A 79 4.74 15.60 2.37
N ILE A 80 5.86 15.08 1.87
CA ILE A 80 6.97 15.91 1.39
C ILE A 80 6.62 16.68 0.11
N LYS A 81 5.74 16.17 -0.75
CA LYS A 81 5.21 16.91 -1.89
C LYS A 81 4.39 18.13 -1.46
N ALA A 82 3.57 18.00 -0.44
CA ALA A 82 2.84 19.11 0.17
C ALA A 82 3.81 20.17 0.76
N MET A 83 5.01 19.74 1.19
CA MET A 83 6.08 20.61 1.67
C MET A 83 6.96 21.19 0.52
N GLY A 84 6.63 20.93 -0.75
CA GLY A 84 7.34 21.48 -1.91
C GLY A 84 8.35 20.53 -2.58
N TYR A 85 8.38 19.23 -2.27
CA TYR A 85 9.24 18.28 -2.96
C TYR A 85 8.82 18.06 -4.41
N THR A 86 9.69 18.38 -5.37
CA THR A 86 9.44 18.23 -6.82
C THR A 86 10.06 16.98 -7.42
N GLY A 87 10.68 16.14 -6.61
CA GLY A 87 11.35 14.93 -7.08
C GLY A 87 10.40 13.71 -7.19
N GLY A 88 10.94 12.62 -7.75
CA GLY A 88 10.20 11.41 -8.01
C GLY A 88 10.24 10.41 -6.83
N ARG A 89 9.28 9.47 -6.85
CA ARG A 89 9.14 8.35 -5.91
C ARG A 89 10.41 7.48 -5.81
N SER A 90 11.12 7.28 -6.93
CA SER A 90 12.29 6.41 -6.96
C SER A 90 13.42 6.89 -6.04
N MET A 91 13.60 8.21 -5.91
CA MET A 91 14.61 8.80 -5.03
C MET A 91 14.27 8.61 -3.56
N LEU A 92 13.00 8.81 -3.18
CA LEU A 92 12.52 8.52 -1.84
C LEU A 92 12.69 7.03 -1.50
N ARG A 93 12.30 6.14 -2.42
CA ARG A 93 12.47 4.69 -2.26
C ARG A 93 13.95 4.32 -2.06
N TYR A 94 14.85 4.88 -2.85
CA TYR A 94 16.29 4.65 -2.75
C TYR A 94 16.84 5.08 -1.37
N TYR A 95 16.33 6.17 -0.81
CA TYR A 95 16.70 6.66 0.51
C TYR A 95 16.18 5.77 1.66
N ILE A 96 14.90 5.34 1.58
CA ILE A 96 14.25 4.56 2.64
C ILE A 96 14.69 3.08 2.62
N GLN A 97 14.95 2.50 1.45
CA GLN A 97 15.18 1.06 1.29
C GLN A 97 16.31 0.49 2.15
N PRO A 98 17.49 1.11 2.27
CA PRO A 98 18.59 0.60 3.12
C PRO A 98 18.26 0.63 4.62
N LYS A 99 17.33 1.52 5.03
CA LYS A 99 16.93 1.68 6.43
C LYS A 99 15.85 0.66 6.86
N ARG A 100 15.26 -0.08 5.91
CA ARG A 100 14.25 -1.10 6.20
C ARG A 100 14.87 -2.38 6.74
N LYS A 101 14.32 -2.89 7.84
CA LYS A 101 14.65 -4.23 8.33
C LYS A 101 14.20 -5.29 7.31
N MET A 102 15.07 -6.27 7.03
CA MET A 102 14.70 -7.42 6.19
C MET A 102 13.59 -8.22 6.84
N ARG A 103 12.57 -8.55 6.06
CA ARG A 103 11.45 -9.40 6.50
C ARG A 103 11.42 -10.68 5.66
N PRO A 104 11.23 -11.86 6.27
CA PRO A 104 11.12 -13.10 5.52
C PRO A 104 9.87 -13.07 4.61
N SER A 105 10.03 -13.59 3.40
CA SER A 105 8.93 -13.75 2.45
C SER A 105 7.96 -14.83 2.92
N LYS A 106 6.68 -14.48 3.08
CA LYS A 106 5.62 -15.46 3.41
C LYS A 106 4.95 -15.92 2.10
N LYS A 107 4.97 -17.23 1.84
CA LYS A 107 4.18 -17.82 0.74
C LYS A 107 2.70 -17.66 1.04
N THR A 108 1.95 -17.01 0.16
CA THR A 108 0.50 -16.80 0.30
C THR A 108 -0.22 -17.50 -0.85
N VAL A 109 -1.11 -18.43 -0.52
CA VAL A 109 -2.04 -19.01 -1.51
C VAL A 109 -3.19 -18.02 -1.67
N ARG A 110 -3.42 -17.59 -2.90
CA ARG A 110 -4.50 -16.65 -3.24
C ARG A 110 -5.66 -17.44 -3.82
N PHE A 111 -6.87 -17.05 -3.45
CA PHE A 111 -8.10 -17.54 -4.08
C PHE A 111 -8.92 -16.35 -4.56
N GLU A 112 -9.57 -16.49 -5.69
CA GLU A 112 -10.44 -15.49 -6.26
C GLU A 112 -11.91 -15.92 -6.05
N THR A 113 -12.80 -14.94 -5.99
CA THR A 113 -14.26 -15.15 -5.92
C THR A 113 -14.89 -14.53 -7.16
N GLN A 114 -16.02 -15.03 -7.56
CA GLN A 114 -16.82 -14.42 -8.63
C GLN A 114 -17.40 -13.07 -8.18
N PRO A 115 -17.78 -12.19 -9.13
CA PRO A 115 -18.49 -10.95 -8.85
C PRO A 115 -19.71 -11.20 -7.96
N GLY A 116 -20.05 -10.29 -7.06
CA GLY A 116 -21.20 -10.38 -6.16
C GLY A 116 -21.24 -11.59 -5.19
N TYR A 117 -20.24 -12.47 -5.24
CA TYR A 117 -20.29 -13.70 -4.47
C TYR A 117 -20.01 -13.53 -2.98
N GLN A 118 -18.99 -12.75 -2.59
CA GLN A 118 -18.55 -12.71 -1.19
C GLN A 118 -18.11 -11.33 -0.73
N LEU A 119 -18.61 -10.95 0.44
CA LEU A 119 -18.07 -9.88 1.27
C LEU A 119 -17.35 -10.50 2.47
N GLN A 120 -16.18 -9.96 2.82
CA GLN A 120 -15.43 -10.31 4.03
C GLN A 120 -15.47 -9.14 5.01
N HIS A 121 -15.96 -9.40 6.21
CA HIS A 121 -16.04 -8.44 7.32
C HIS A 121 -14.92 -8.68 8.34
N ASP A 122 -14.28 -7.62 8.80
CA ASP A 122 -13.29 -7.65 9.89
C ASP A 122 -13.26 -6.34 10.66
N TRP A 123 -12.87 -6.43 11.93
CA TRP A 123 -12.59 -5.29 12.77
C TRP A 123 -11.08 -5.05 12.88
N GLY A 124 -10.71 -3.78 12.86
CA GLY A 124 -9.41 -3.29 13.24
C GLY A 124 -9.53 -2.25 14.36
N GLU A 125 -8.44 -1.98 15.03
CA GLU A 125 -8.35 -0.94 16.05
C GLU A 125 -7.09 -0.10 15.87
N VAL A 126 -7.14 1.16 16.24
CA VAL A 126 -6.01 2.08 16.26
C VAL A 126 -6.17 3.08 17.39
N GLU A 127 -5.08 3.55 17.95
CA GLU A 127 -5.10 4.69 18.88
C GLU A 127 -5.08 6.00 18.09
N ALA A 128 -6.02 6.89 18.40
CA ALA A 128 -6.12 8.22 17.82
C ALA A 128 -6.67 9.21 18.83
N GLU A 129 -6.63 10.49 18.51
CA GLU A 129 -7.24 11.56 19.30
C GLU A 129 -8.61 11.88 18.72
N VAL A 130 -9.67 11.76 19.52
CA VAL A 130 -11.04 12.12 19.15
C VAL A 130 -11.59 13.10 20.19
N ALA A 131 -12.08 14.24 19.76
CA ALA A 131 -12.56 15.32 20.63
C ALA A 131 -11.52 15.73 21.70
N GLY A 132 -10.23 15.81 21.31
CA GLY A 132 -9.13 16.16 22.19
C GLY A 132 -8.69 15.06 23.16
N GLN A 133 -9.29 13.89 23.12
CA GLN A 133 -8.95 12.76 23.98
C GLN A 133 -8.34 11.59 23.21
N ARG A 134 -7.25 11.06 23.73
CA ARG A 134 -6.65 9.84 23.18
C ARG A 134 -7.51 8.64 23.50
N CYS A 135 -8.04 8.00 22.48
CA CYS A 135 -8.90 6.84 22.62
C CYS A 135 -8.62 5.77 21.57
N ARG A 136 -9.19 4.60 21.79
CA ARG A 136 -9.19 3.51 20.82
C ARG A 136 -10.33 3.73 19.83
N VAL A 137 -9.97 3.92 18.56
CA VAL A 137 -10.93 3.95 17.45
C VAL A 137 -11.02 2.55 16.87
N ASN A 138 -12.19 1.94 16.94
CA ASN A 138 -12.48 0.67 16.28
C ASN A 138 -13.01 0.99 14.88
N PHE A 139 -12.64 0.18 13.90
CA PHE A 139 -13.13 0.35 12.54
C PHE A 139 -13.43 -1.00 11.89
N ALA A 140 -14.65 -1.14 11.40
CA ALA A 140 -15.09 -2.28 10.62
C ALA A 140 -14.69 -2.11 9.16
N VAL A 141 -14.17 -3.15 8.54
CA VAL A 141 -13.80 -3.19 7.13
C VAL A 141 -14.62 -4.25 6.41
N ASN A 142 -15.38 -3.85 5.42
CA ASN A 142 -16.22 -4.70 4.60
C ASN A 142 -15.64 -4.75 3.19
N THR A 143 -15.00 -5.85 2.81
CA THR A 143 -14.25 -5.98 1.54
C THR A 143 -14.94 -6.95 0.59
N LEU A 144 -15.25 -6.50 -0.62
CA LEU A 144 -15.75 -7.35 -1.70
C LEU A 144 -14.65 -8.30 -2.20
N GLY A 145 -15.03 -9.53 -2.39
CA GLY A 145 -14.08 -10.61 -2.70
C GLY A 145 -13.52 -10.55 -4.10
N PHE A 146 -14.22 -9.97 -5.07
CA PHE A 146 -13.80 -9.87 -6.47
C PHE A 146 -13.12 -8.53 -6.78
N SER A 147 -13.84 -7.41 -6.61
CA SER A 147 -13.30 -6.07 -6.97
C SER A 147 -12.21 -5.58 -6.04
N ARG A 148 -12.16 -6.06 -4.80
CA ARG A 148 -11.33 -5.50 -3.72
C ARG A 148 -11.75 -4.09 -3.31
N ARG A 149 -12.92 -3.63 -3.77
CA ARG A 149 -13.58 -2.46 -3.23
C ARG A 149 -13.98 -2.74 -1.80
N PHE A 150 -13.88 -1.76 -0.93
CA PHE A 150 -14.22 -1.95 0.47
C PHE A 150 -14.87 -0.70 1.05
N HIS A 151 -15.68 -0.92 2.07
CA HIS A 151 -16.28 0.13 2.89
C HIS A 151 -15.71 0.04 4.31
N VAL A 152 -15.52 1.18 4.94
CA VAL A 152 -15.03 1.29 6.32
C VAL A 152 -16.00 2.10 7.15
N PHE A 153 -16.26 1.62 8.37
CA PHE A 153 -17.06 2.31 9.36
C PHE A 153 -16.32 2.36 10.71
N ALA A 154 -16.05 3.56 11.22
CA ALA A 154 -15.42 3.77 12.52
C ALA A 154 -16.47 3.89 13.62
N ALA A 155 -16.24 3.21 14.73
CA ALA A 155 -17.15 3.16 15.88
C ALA A 155 -16.39 3.14 17.21
N PRO A 156 -17.02 3.56 18.31
CA PRO A 156 -16.41 3.49 19.63
C PRO A 156 -16.27 2.06 20.17
N LYS A 157 -17.11 1.13 19.70
CA LYS A 157 -17.15 -0.29 20.16
C LYS A 157 -17.27 -1.27 19.01
N GLN A 158 -16.87 -2.52 19.27
CA GLN A 158 -17.00 -3.66 18.35
C GLN A 158 -18.13 -4.60 18.81
N ASP A 159 -19.30 -4.05 19.10
CA ASP A 159 -20.47 -4.83 19.53
C ASP A 159 -21.36 -5.25 18.34
N ALA A 160 -22.49 -5.89 18.65
CA ALA A 160 -23.41 -6.38 17.63
C ALA A 160 -24.05 -5.25 16.84
N GLU A 161 -24.46 -4.16 17.53
CA GLU A 161 -25.11 -3.00 16.93
C GLU A 161 -24.19 -2.35 15.88
N HIS A 162 -22.95 -2.01 16.26
CA HIS A 162 -22.00 -1.40 15.32
C HIS A 162 -21.55 -2.37 14.20
N THR A 163 -21.53 -3.69 14.49
CA THR A 163 -21.25 -4.70 13.45
C THR A 163 -22.35 -4.70 12.39
N TYR A 164 -23.62 -4.69 12.80
CA TYR A 164 -24.75 -4.67 11.87
C TYR A 164 -24.84 -3.35 11.12
N GLU A 165 -24.67 -2.23 11.83
CA GLU A 165 -24.61 -0.89 11.22
C GLU A 165 -23.51 -0.81 10.14
N SER A 166 -22.34 -1.38 10.40
CA SER A 166 -21.24 -1.38 9.43
C SER A 166 -21.58 -2.14 8.14
N LEU A 167 -22.32 -3.26 8.25
CA LEU A 167 -22.78 -4.04 7.11
C LEU A 167 -23.87 -3.31 6.33
N VAL A 168 -24.83 -2.71 7.03
CA VAL A 168 -25.91 -1.89 6.41
C VAL A 168 -25.32 -0.73 5.62
N ARG A 169 -24.34 -0.02 6.19
CA ARG A 169 -23.63 1.07 5.50
C ARG A 169 -22.83 0.55 4.30
N ALA A 170 -22.20 -0.59 4.44
CA ALA A 170 -21.45 -1.22 3.34
C ALA A 170 -22.39 -1.59 2.18
N PHE A 171 -23.57 -2.19 2.45
CA PHE A 171 -24.53 -2.53 1.41
C PHE A 171 -25.09 -1.28 0.73
N ARG A 172 -25.35 -0.20 1.47
CA ARG A 172 -25.73 1.10 0.87
C ARG A 172 -24.61 1.65 -0.02
N TYR A 173 -23.37 1.60 0.44
CA TYR A 173 -22.20 2.08 -0.32
C TYR A 173 -21.97 1.28 -1.61
N PHE A 174 -22.22 -0.04 -1.59
CA PHE A 174 -22.11 -0.90 -2.77
C PHE A 174 -23.37 -0.91 -3.64
N GLY A 175 -24.48 -0.33 -3.19
CA GLY A 175 -25.74 -0.31 -3.91
C GLY A 175 -26.46 -1.65 -3.92
N GLY A 176 -26.09 -2.59 -3.05
CA GLY A 176 -26.70 -3.92 -2.97
C GLY A 176 -25.99 -4.84 -1.97
N SER A 177 -26.53 -6.06 -1.81
CA SER A 177 -25.96 -7.12 -1.00
C SER A 177 -25.14 -8.10 -1.84
N VAL A 178 -24.58 -9.12 -1.20
CA VAL A 178 -23.77 -10.17 -1.82
C VAL A 178 -24.35 -11.54 -1.48
N LYS A 179 -23.96 -12.59 -2.23
CA LYS A 179 -24.43 -13.94 -1.94
C LYS A 179 -23.98 -14.46 -0.57
N THR A 180 -22.79 -14.14 -0.11
CA THR A 180 -22.25 -14.62 1.17
C THR A 180 -21.50 -13.52 1.92
N VAL A 181 -21.68 -13.44 3.25
CA VAL A 181 -20.90 -12.59 4.14
C VAL A 181 -20.05 -13.47 5.05
N LEU A 182 -18.73 -13.34 4.92
CA LEU A 182 -17.76 -14.06 5.74
C LEU A 182 -17.36 -13.20 6.95
N VAL A 183 -17.64 -13.69 8.13
CA VAL A 183 -17.34 -13.04 9.42
C VAL A 183 -16.36 -13.86 10.25
N ASP A 184 -15.70 -13.22 11.21
CA ASP A 184 -14.92 -13.91 12.23
C ASP A 184 -15.84 -14.50 13.31
N ASN A 185 -15.24 -15.34 14.19
CA ASN A 185 -15.96 -15.96 15.31
C ASN A 185 -16.19 -14.97 16.47
N GLN A 186 -16.60 -13.74 16.18
CA GLN A 186 -16.98 -12.74 17.17
C GLN A 186 -18.42 -12.98 17.65
N LYS A 187 -18.68 -12.80 18.94
CA LYS A 187 -20.01 -12.99 19.55
C LYS A 187 -21.12 -12.19 18.90
N ALA A 188 -20.79 -11.05 18.29
CA ALA A 188 -21.72 -10.24 17.50
C ALA A 188 -22.38 -11.03 16.35
N ALA A 189 -21.65 -11.94 15.72
CA ALA A 189 -22.14 -12.72 14.60
C ALA A 189 -22.21 -14.23 14.90
N VAL A 190 -21.26 -14.80 15.65
CA VAL A 190 -21.10 -16.23 15.88
C VAL A 190 -21.10 -16.54 17.38
N LEU A 191 -22.10 -17.25 17.87
CA LEU A 191 -22.19 -17.67 19.27
C LEU A 191 -21.31 -18.90 19.57
N LYS A 192 -21.29 -19.89 18.69
CA LYS A 192 -20.46 -21.09 18.79
C LYS A 192 -20.00 -21.56 17.41
N ASN A 193 -18.78 -22.08 17.34
CA ASN A 193 -18.24 -22.71 16.15
C ASN A 193 -17.42 -23.95 16.53
N ASN A 194 -18.08 -25.10 16.51
CA ASN A 194 -17.48 -26.38 16.83
C ASN A 194 -17.17 -27.13 15.54
N ASN A 195 -15.92 -27.00 15.03
CA ASN A 195 -15.43 -27.75 13.86
C ASN A 195 -16.35 -27.68 12.62
N GLY A 196 -17.00 -26.52 12.41
CA GLY A 196 -17.87 -26.29 11.25
C GLY A 196 -19.37 -26.36 11.55
N LYS A 197 -19.78 -26.80 12.74
CA LYS A 197 -21.15 -26.61 13.25
C LYS A 197 -21.19 -25.20 13.87
N VAL A 198 -21.73 -24.25 13.12
CA VAL A 198 -21.78 -22.84 13.51
C VAL A 198 -23.18 -22.49 14.02
N VAL A 199 -23.23 -21.86 15.19
CA VAL A 199 -24.42 -21.21 15.72
C VAL A 199 -24.24 -19.70 15.61
N PHE A 200 -25.00 -19.08 14.73
CA PHE A 200 -24.99 -17.65 14.54
C PHE A 200 -25.86 -16.92 15.57
N ASN A 201 -25.55 -15.65 15.82
CA ASN A 201 -26.39 -14.78 16.61
C ASN A 201 -27.72 -14.53 15.88
N SER A 202 -28.85 -14.57 16.61
CA SER A 202 -30.19 -14.39 16.04
C SER A 202 -30.35 -13.06 15.33
N GLY A 203 -29.83 -11.96 15.89
CA GLY A 203 -29.83 -10.64 15.24
C GLY A 203 -29.03 -10.64 13.93
N PHE A 204 -27.93 -11.38 13.87
CA PHE A 204 -27.17 -11.53 12.62
C PHE A 204 -27.90 -12.35 11.57
N LEU A 205 -28.66 -13.39 11.99
CA LEU A 205 -29.53 -14.15 11.09
C LEU A 205 -30.68 -13.33 10.54
N LEU A 206 -31.31 -12.48 11.37
CA LEU A 206 -32.34 -11.54 10.92
C LEU A 206 -31.79 -10.56 9.89
N LEU A 207 -30.60 -10.03 10.11
CA LEU A 207 -29.92 -9.16 9.13
C LEU A 207 -29.63 -9.92 7.82
N ALA A 208 -29.19 -11.18 7.93
CA ALA A 208 -28.90 -12.02 6.77
C ALA A 208 -30.14 -12.31 5.94
N ASP A 209 -31.26 -12.59 6.60
CA ASP A 209 -32.56 -12.81 5.95
C ASP A 209 -33.06 -11.55 5.26
N HIS A 210 -33.03 -10.41 5.96
CA HIS A 210 -33.45 -9.11 5.42
C HIS A 210 -32.70 -8.69 4.14
N TYR A 211 -31.37 -8.91 4.11
CA TYR A 211 -30.52 -8.54 2.96
C TYR A 211 -30.30 -9.70 1.98
N GLY A 212 -30.83 -10.89 2.23
CA GLY A 212 -30.76 -12.05 1.35
C GLY A 212 -29.37 -12.68 1.21
N PHE A 213 -28.48 -12.55 2.21
CA PHE A 213 -27.15 -13.15 2.15
C PHE A 213 -27.03 -14.40 3.02
N LEU A 214 -26.11 -15.30 2.65
CA LEU A 214 -25.78 -16.48 3.45
C LEU A 214 -24.62 -16.15 4.40
N PRO A 215 -24.80 -16.24 5.73
CA PRO A 215 -23.73 -16.02 6.69
C PRO A 215 -22.70 -17.17 6.64
N ARG A 216 -21.44 -16.85 6.68
CA ARG A 216 -20.31 -17.77 6.75
C ARG A 216 -19.38 -17.38 7.87
N ALA A 217 -18.97 -18.34 8.70
CA ALA A 217 -17.96 -18.13 9.74
C ALA A 217 -16.59 -18.63 9.28
N CYS A 218 -15.54 -17.94 9.69
CA CYS A 218 -14.18 -18.40 9.48
C CYS A 218 -13.94 -19.73 10.20
N ARG A 219 -13.24 -20.66 9.57
CA ARG A 219 -12.83 -21.91 10.23
C ARG A 219 -11.82 -21.56 11.35
N PRO A 220 -12.04 -22.08 12.56
CA PRO A 220 -11.11 -21.88 13.66
C PRO A 220 -9.68 -22.29 13.26
N ARG A 221 -8.68 -21.51 13.68
CA ARG A 221 -7.23 -21.74 13.42
C ARG A 221 -6.82 -21.81 11.94
N ARG A 222 -7.65 -21.35 10.98
CA ARG A 222 -7.29 -21.23 9.56
C ARG A 222 -7.32 -19.77 9.11
N ALA A 223 -6.26 -19.02 9.43
CA ALA A 223 -6.08 -17.63 9.04
C ALA A 223 -6.13 -17.37 7.51
N ARG A 224 -5.99 -18.42 6.69
CA ARG A 224 -5.95 -18.30 5.22
C ARG A 224 -7.28 -17.90 4.56
N THR A 225 -8.41 -18.08 5.23
CA THR A 225 -9.74 -17.82 4.65
C THR A 225 -10.10 -16.33 4.59
N LYS A 226 -9.49 -15.50 5.42
CA LYS A 226 -9.80 -14.07 5.62
C LYS A 226 -8.72 -13.11 5.10
N GLY A 227 -7.76 -13.60 4.33
CA GLY A 227 -6.58 -12.81 3.92
C GLY A 227 -6.85 -11.58 3.06
N LYS A 228 -8.07 -11.42 2.49
CA LYS A 228 -8.44 -10.23 1.70
C LYS A 228 -8.72 -9.05 2.62
N VAL A 229 -9.59 -9.22 3.60
CA VAL A 229 -9.96 -8.15 4.53
C VAL A 229 -8.84 -7.82 5.53
N GLU A 230 -8.11 -8.81 6.03
CA GLU A 230 -6.93 -8.57 6.89
C GLU A 230 -5.91 -7.66 6.22
N ARG A 231 -5.73 -7.81 4.90
CA ARG A 231 -4.87 -6.92 4.12
C ARG A 231 -5.44 -5.50 4.05
N MET A 232 -6.77 -5.34 3.98
CA MET A 232 -7.41 -4.03 3.95
C MET A 232 -7.36 -3.34 5.32
N VAL A 233 -7.54 -4.07 6.41
CA VAL A 233 -7.31 -3.55 7.78
C VAL A 233 -5.87 -2.99 7.91
N LYS A 234 -4.88 -3.75 7.46
CA LYS A 234 -3.50 -3.28 7.43
C LYS A 234 -3.30 -2.07 6.51
N TYR A 235 -3.91 -2.10 5.32
CA TYR A 235 -3.84 -1.00 4.36
C TYR A 235 -4.38 0.31 4.95
N LEU A 236 -5.50 0.26 5.67
CA LEU A 236 -6.06 1.41 6.40
C LEU A 236 -5.12 1.96 7.46
N LYS A 237 -4.56 1.09 8.30
CA LYS A 237 -3.60 1.49 9.32
C LYS A 237 -2.38 2.20 8.72
N GLU A 238 -1.87 1.70 7.60
CA GLU A 238 -0.66 2.20 6.95
C GLU A 238 -0.89 3.37 5.96
N ASN A 239 -2.15 3.66 5.57
CA ASN A 239 -2.44 4.70 4.58
C ASN A 239 -3.38 5.80 5.08
N PHE A 240 -4.41 5.47 5.83
CA PHE A 240 -5.37 6.45 6.37
C PHE A 240 -4.94 6.91 7.77
N PHE A 241 -4.92 6.04 8.76
CA PHE A 241 -4.66 6.40 10.15
C PHE A 241 -3.23 6.90 10.44
N VAL A 242 -2.31 6.69 9.53
CA VAL A 242 -0.97 7.30 9.58
C VAL A 242 -1.02 8.79 9.25
N ARG A 243 -1.96 9.21 8.37
CA ARG A 243 -2.15 10.62 7.96
C ARG A 243 -3.05 11.38 8.91
N TYR A 244 -4.14 10.73 9.32
CA TYR A 244 -5.20 11.33 10.14
C TYR A 244 -5.14 10.72 11.52
N ARG A 245 -4.74 11.49 12.52
CA ARG A 245 -4.58 11.04 13.91
C ARG A 245 -5.43 11.82 14.91
N ARG A 246 -6.01 12.95 14.47
CA ARG A 246 -6.84 13.84 15.27
C ARG A 246 -8.17 14.06 14.58
N PHE A 247 -9.23 13.91 15.33
CA PHE A 247 -10.60 13.98 14.84
C PHE A 247 -11.48 14.74 15.85
N ASP A 248 -12.44 15.50 15.34
CA ASP A 248 -13.36 16.24 16.19
C ASP A 248 -14.43 15.32 16.81
N SER A 249 -14.81 14.26 16.11
CA SER A 249 -15.82 13.29 16.52
C SER A 249 -15.73 11.99 15.71
N PHE A 250 -16.45 10.93 16.11
CA PHE A 250 -16.60 9.72 15.27
C PHE A 250 -17.31 10.01 13.94
N ALA A 251 -18.22 10.98 13.91
CA ALA A 251 -18.82 11.43 12.64
C ALA A 251 -17.76 11.99 11.69
N HIS A 252 -16.85 12.82 12.20
CA HIS A 252 -15.72 13.36 11.43
C HIS A 252 -14.77 12.26 10.94
N VAL A 253 -14.47 11.23 11.76
CA VAL A 253 -13.71 10.07 11.30
C VAL A 253 -14.37 9.43 10.10
N ASN A 254 -15.68 9.16 10.17
CA ASN A 254 -16.43 8.50 9.12
C ASN A 254 -16.50 9.36 7.84
N GLN A 255 -16.71 10.65 7.96
CA GLN A 255 -16.69 11.59 6.84
C GLN A 255 -15.35 11.57 6.08
N LEU A 256 -14.24 11.64 6.82
CA LEU A 256 -12.90 11.56 6.22
C LEU A 256 -12.62 10.19 5.60
N LEU A 257 -13.13 9.10 6.19
CA LEU A 257 -13.04 7.76 5.63
C LEU A 257 -13.79 7.65 4.29
N GLU A 258 -15.01 8.16 4.21
CA GLU A 258 -15.82 8.17 2.98
C GLU A 258 -15.11 8.93 1.87
N GLN A 259 -14.62 10.14 2.16
CA GLN A 259 -13.86 10.94 1.19
C GLN A 259 -12.58 10.22 0.75
N TRP A 260 -11.82 9.67 1.69
CA TRP A 260 -10.58 8.95 1.39
C TRP A 260 -10.83 7.65 0.59
N MET A 261 -11.93 6.93 0.86
CA MET A 261 -12.30 5.76 0.08
C MET A 261 -12.54 6.13 -1.39
N ALA A 262 -13.30 7.19 -1.65
CA ALA A 262 -13.60 7.66 -3.01
C ALA A 262 -12.35 8.19 -3.74
N ASP A 263 -11.53 9.00 -3.07
CA ASP A 263 -10.42 9.71 -3.72
C ASP A 263 -9.15 8.88 -3.85
N VAL A 264 -8.92 7.95 -2.93
CA VAL A 264 -7.65 7.20 -2.82
C VAL A 264 -7.86 5.70 -2.96
N ALA A 265 -8.76 5.12 -2.16
CA ALA A 265 -8.84 3.68 -2.05
C ALA A 265 -9.46 3.03 -3.30
N ASP A 266 -10.52 3.59 -3.84
CA ASP A 266 -11.21 3.06 -5.02
C ASP A 266 -10.44 3.30 -6.32
N ARG A 267 -9.61 4.34 -6.34
CA ARG A 267 -8.77 4.72 -7.49
C ARG A 267 -7.37 4.09 -7.48
N ARG A 268 -7.00 3.36 -6.41
CA ARG A 268 -5.68 2.72 -6.34
C ARG A 268 -5.56 1.61 -7.39
N GLU A 269 -4.44 1.52 -8.08
CA GLU A 269 -4.17 0.41 -9.00
C GLU A 269 -3.91 -0.90 -8.23
N LEU A 270 -4.65 -1.93 -8.56
CA LEU A 270 -4.43 -3.30 -8.09
C LEU A 270 -3.39 -3.97 -8.99
N ARG A 271 -2.13 -4.02 -8.57
CA ARG A 271 -0.99 -4.52 -9.35
C ARG A 271 -1.23 -5.87 -10.03
N GLN A 272 -2.01 -6.74 -9.40
CA GLN A 272 -2.31 -8.07 -9.93
C GLN A 272 -3.21 -8.01 -11.17
N PHE A 273 -4.12 -7.05 -11.21
CA PHE A 273 -5.15 -6.93 -12.25
C PHE A 273 -4.90 -5.76 -13.20
N ARG A 274 -3.99 -4.85 -12.87
CA ARG A 274 -3.76 -3.58 -13.57
C ARG A 274 -5.04 -2.74 -13.75
N GLN A 275 -5.95 -2.87 -12.80
CA GLN A 275 -7.24 -2.20 -12.74
C GLN A 275 -7.44 -1.60 -11.35
N THR A 276 -8.33 -0.62 -11.24
CA THR A 276 -8.75 -0.08 -9.95
C THR A 276 -9.89 -0.91 -9.36
N PRO A 277 -10.12 -0.85 -8.02
CA PRO A 277 -11.31 -1.43 -7.40
C PRO A 277 -12.62 -0.91 -8.02
N GLU A 278 -12.69 0.37 -8.35
CA GLU A 278 -13.84 0.99 -9.00
C GLU A 278 -14.11 0.38 -10.39
N GLN A 279 -13.09 0.26 -11.25
CA GLN A 279 -13.23 -0.38 -12.55
C GLN A 279 -13.65 -1.86 -12.46
N ARG A 280 -13.19 -2.59 -11.46
CA ARG A 280 -13.61 -3.99 -11.25
C ARG A 280 -15.01 -4.09 -10.66
N PHE A 281 -15.43 -3.09 -9.91
CA PHE A 281 -16.74 -3.07 -9.26
C PHE A 281 -17.90 -2.98 -10.25
N THR A 282 -17.70 -2.39 -11.42
CA THR A 282 -18.74 -2.38 -12.48
C THR A 282 -19.25 -3.78 -12.82
N GLN A 283 -18.37 -4.80 -12.77
CA GLN A 283 -18.74 -6.21 -13.00
C GLN A 283 -19.47 -6.84 -11.80
N GLU A 284 -19.48 -6.23 -10.62
CA GLU A 284 -20.22 -6.69 -9.43
C GLU A 284 -21.64 -6.08 -9.37
N GLN A 285 -21.91 -5.07 -10.18
CA GLN A 285 -23.23 -4.39 -10.25
C GLN A 285 -24.18 -5.03 -11.28
N GLU A 286 -23.63 -5.85 -12.17
CA GLU A 286 -24.40 -6.69 -13.13
C GLU A 286 -24.94 -7.96 -12.45
#